data_5c1c311c91cae3231080ff5501fefb95
#
_entry.id   5c1c311c91cae3231080ff5501fefb95
#
_cell.length_a   1.000
_cell.length_b   1.000
_cell.length_c   1.000
_cell.angle_alpha   90.00
_cell.angle_beta   90.00
_cell.angle_gamma   90.00
#
_symmetry.space_group_name_H-M   'P 1'
#
loop_
_entity.id
_entity.type
_entity.pdbx_description
1 polymer ?
#
loop_
_entity_poly.entity_id
_entity_poly.type
_entity_poly.pdbx_seq_one_letter_code
_entity_poly.pdbx_strand_id
1 'polypeptide(L)'
;MAASAFNIFSKNNLKKIEQLIWDFFQQGVKNKKSVFHLPTIATCGEKTFNLRTVVLRKVIREEHTIVFHTDIRSQKIVELKSNNKLFLHIYDKKNKIQIQSEGKAKIFC
;
A
#
# COMPACT_ATOMS: atom_id res chain seq x y z
N MET A 1 -9.17 1.77 0.16
CA MET A 1 -8.00 1.95 -0.72
C MET A 1 -8.32 1.41 -2.10
N ALA A 2 -8.14 2.20 -3.13
CA ALA A 2 -8.36 1.78 -4.50
C ALA A 2 -7.02 1.39 -5.12
N ALA A 3 -6.93 0.21 -5.72
CA ALA A 3 -5.71 -0.28 -6.34
C ALA A 3 -5.85 -0.22 -7.86
N SER A 4 -4.81 0.25 -8.56
CA SER A 4 -4.76 0.16 -9.99
C SER A 4 -3.53 -0.64 -10.41
N ALA A 5 -3.77 -1.64 -11.26
CA ALA A 5 -2.72 -2.45 -11.84
C ALA A 5 -2.48 -1.99 -13.27
N PHE A 6 -1.20 -1.88 -13.65
CA PHE A 6 -0.82 -1.29 -14.93
C PHE A 6 -0.86 -2.24 -16.11
N ASN A 7 -1.24 -3.45 -15.94
CA ASN A 7 -1.40 -4.32 -17.08
C ASN A 7 -2.82 -4.21 -17.60
N ILE A 8 -2.93 -4.21 -18.91
CA ILE A 8 -4.20 -4.02 -19.60
C ILE A 8 -5.08 -5.24 -19.39
N PHE A 9 -6.21 -5.03 -18.70
CA PHE A 9 -7.14 -6.10 -18.43
C PHE A 9 -8.54 -5.70 -18.82
N SER A 10 -9.32 -6.64 -19.32
CA SER A 10 -10.72 -6.42 -19.58
C SER A 10 -11.48 -6.24 -18.27
N LYS A 11 -12.64 -5.58 -18.33
CA LYS A 11 -13.49 -5.39 -17.15
C LYS A 11 -13.83 -6.70 -16.43
N ASN A 12 -13.93 -7.79 -17.17
CA ASN A 12 -14.27 -9.10 -16.60
C ASN A 12 -13.15 -9.68 -15.74
N ASN A 13 -11.92 -9.20 -15.94
CA ASN A 13 -10.75 -9.70 -15.20
C ASN A 13 -10.36 -8.82 -14.01
N LEU A 14 -10.93 -7.61 -13.88
CA LEU A 14 -10.54 -6.68 -12.83
C LEU A 14 -10.77 -7.24 -11.43
N LYS A 15 -11.87 -7.93 -11.20
CA LYS A 15 -12.14 -8.56 -9.90
C LYS A 15 -11.13 -9.65 -9.58
N LYS A 16 -10.77 -10.47 -10.55
CA LYS A 16 -9.78 -11.53 -10.36
C LYS A 16 -8.42 -10.95 -10.05
N ILE A 17 -8.07 -9.86 -10.71
CA ILE A 17 -6.81 -9.16 -10.48
C ILE A 17 -6.78 -8.53 -9.10
N GLU A 18 -7.86 -7.90 -8.68
CA GLU A 18 -7.96 -7.33 -7.34
C GLU A 18 -7.78 -8.41 -6.28
N GLN A 19 -8.42 -9.56 -6.44
CA GLN A 19 -8.24 -10.70 -5.54
C GLN A 19 -6.79 -11.17 -5.52
N LEU A 20 -6.16 -11.26 -6.67
CA LEU A 20 -4.76 -11.66 -6.78
C LEU A 20 -3.84 -10.67 -6.05
N ILE A 21 -4.10 -9.38 -6.16
CA ILE A 21 -3.34 -8.35 -5.46
C ILE A 21 -3.46 -8.55 -3.95
N TRP A 22 -4.66 -8.79 -3.44
CA TRP A 22 -4.85 -9.05 -2.02
C TRP A 22 -4.17 -10.33 -1.56
N ASP A 23 -4.16 -11.37 -2.41
CA ASP A 23 -3.41 -12.61 -2.13
C ASP A 23 -1.92 -12.31 -1.98
N PHE A 24 -1.35 -11.49 -2.88
CA PHE A 24 0.04 -11.08 -2.79
C PHE A 24 0.33 -10.30 -1.52
N PHE A 25 -0.56 -9.39 -1.14
CA PHE A 25 -0.40 -8.65 0.13
C PHE A 25 -0.41 -9.60 1.32
N GLN A 26 -1.32 -10.56 1.37
CA GLN A 26 -1.37 -11.53 2.46
C GLN A 26 -0.10 -12.38 2.54
N GLN A 27 0.42 -12.79 1.39
CA GLN A 27 1.70 -13.49 1.35
C GLN A 27 2.83 -12.59 1.84
N GLY A 28 2.80 -11.32 1.51
CA GLY A 28 3.81 -10.36 1.92
C GLY A 28 3.90 -10.15 3.42
N VAL A 29 2.81 -10.32 4.14
CA VAL A 29 2.85 -10.26 5.61
C VAL A 29 3.73 -11.36 6.19
N LYS A 30 3.64 -12.56 5.63
CA LYS A 30 4.33 -13.75 6.14
C LYS A 30 5.71 -13.95 5.53
N ASN A 31 5.87 -13.61 4.26
CA ASN A 31 7.09 -13.86 3.51
C ASN A 31 7.95 -12.60 3.41
N LYS A 32 8.99 -12.55 4.23
CA LYS A 32 9.91 -11.40 4.27
C LYS A 32 10.67 -11.18 2.96
N LYS A 33 10.72 -12.19 2.09
CA LYS A 33 11.39 -12.09 0.79
C LYS A 33 10.48 -11.54 -0.30
N SER A 34 9.19 -11.47 -0.05
CA SER A 34 8.25 -10.89 -1.00
C SER A 34 8.41 -9.38 -1.07
N VAL A 35 8.33 -8.81 -2.28
CA VAL A 35 8.32 -7.35 -2.46
C VAL A 35 7.11 -6.71 -1.79
N PHE A 36 6.03 -7.47 -1.59
CA PHE A 36 4.83 -7.00 -0.91
C PHE A 36 5.01 -6.84 0.59
N HIS A 37 6.11 -7.37 1.14
CA HIS A 37 6.45 -7.17 2.55
C HIS A 37 6.91 -5.75 2.84
N LEU A 38 7.48 -5.07 1.85
CA LEU A 38 8.11 -3.76 1.99
C LEU A 38 7.56 -2.77 0.96
N PRO A 39 6.28 -2.41 1.03
CA PRO A 39 5.76 -1.43 0.11
C PRO A 39 6.36 -0.05 0.33
N THR A 40 6.39 0.76 -0.72
CA THR A 40 6.75 2.17 -0.65
C THR A 40 5.48 2.98 -0.51
N ILE A 41 5.46 3.91 0.44
CA ILE A 41 4.34 4.81 0.62
C ILE A 41 4.76 6.25 0.43
N ALA A 42 3.80 7.07 0.02
CA ALA A 42 3.95 8.52 -0.08
C ALA A 42 2.90 9.21 0.77
N THR A 43 3.33 10.19 1.55
CA THR A 43 2.46 11.08 2.30
C THR A 43 2.74 12.51 1.87
N CYS A 44 1.73 13.38 1.91
CA CYS A 44 1.83 14.74 1.41
C CYS A 44 1.67 15.76 2.52
N GLY A 45 2.60 16.72 2.59
CA GLY A 45 2.46 17.94 3.36
C GLY A 45 1.97 19.08 2.44
N GLU A 46 1.97 20.30 2.95
CA GLU A 46 1.50 21.47 2.16
C GLU A 46 2.39 21.75 0.95
N LYS A 47 3.70 21.62 1.10
CA LYS A 47 4.67 21.98 0.06
C LYS A 47 5.62 20.84 -0.26
N THR A 48 5.51 19.74 0.45
CA THR A 48 6.44 18.61 0.30
C THR A 48 5.67 17.31 0.35
N PHE A 49 6.35 16.25 -0.06
CA PHE A 49 5.86 14.90 0.16
C PHE A 49 7.03 14.04 0.63
N ASN A 50 6.72 12.94 1.30
CA ASN A 50 7.71 11.99 1.75
C ASN A 50 7.43 10.62 1.16
N LEU A 51 8.49 9.98 0.70
CA LEU A 51 8.48 8.60 0.22
C LEU A 51 9.30 7.76 1.19
N ARG A 52 8.77 6.63 1.59
CA ARG A 52 9.51 5.70 2.43
C ARG A 52 9.00 4.29 2.31
N THR A 53 9.88 3.35 2.57
CA THR A 53 9.53 1.94 2.65
C THR A 53 9.01 1.64 4.05
N VAL A 54 7.91 0.90 4.12
CA VAL A 54 7.34 0.45 5.40
C VAL A 54 7.24 -1.06 5.40
N VAL A 55 7.11 -1.64 6.60
CA VAL A 55 6.96 -3.09 6.75
C VAL A 55 5.49 -3.40 6.89
N LEU A 56 4.97 -4.20 5.97
CA LEU A 56 3.58 -4.65 6.02
C LEU A 56 3.41 -5.61 7.20
N ARG A 57 2.48 -5.29 8.09
CA ARG A 57 2.26 -6.05 9.33
C ARG A 57 1.00 -6.90 9.28
N LYS A 58 -0.04 -6.41 8.63
CA LYS A 58 -1.33 -7.10 8.61
C LYS A 58 -2.12 -6.67 7.40
N VAL A 59 -2.98 -7.55 6.93
CA VAL A 59 -3.95 -7.27 5.87
C VAL A 59 -5.33 -7.64 6.39
N ILE A 60 -6.27 -6.71 6.29
CA ILE A 60 -7.67 -6.94 6.61
C ILE A 60 -8.44 -6.82 5.30
N ARG A 61 -8.56 -7.96 4.64
CA ARG A 61 -9.05 -8.02 3.26
C ARG A 61 -10.50 -7.54 3.14
N GLU A 62 -11.34 -7.88 4.10
CA GLU A 62 -12.76 -7.51 4.12
C GLU A 62 -12.94 -6.00 4.21
N GLU A 63 -11.97 -5.30 4.78
CA GLU A 63 -12.01 -3.85 4.94
C GLU A 63 -11.14 -3.14 3.90
N HIS A 64 -10.55 -3.86 2.95
CA HIS A 64 -9.60 -3.32 1.97
C HIS A 64 -8.51 -2.50 2.65
N THR A 65 -7.96 -3.03 3.75
CA THR A 65 -7.04 -2.31 4.62
C THR A 65 -5.73 -3.06 4.76
N ILE A 66 -4.64 -2.32 4.71
CA ILE A 66 -3.32 -2.80 5.10
C ILE A 66 -2.85 -2.04 6.34
N VAL A 67 -2.08 -2.71 7.18
CA VAL A 67 -1.58 -2.15 8.42
C VAL A 67 -0.06 -2.21 8.42
N PHE A 68 0.56 -1.11 8.75
CA PHE A 68 1.99 -1.04 8.99
C PHE A 68 2.25 -0.17 10.23
N HIS A 69 3.39 -0.40 10.87
CA HIS A 69 3.75 0.36 12.07
C HIS A 69 4.70 1.49 11.69
N THR A 70 4.61 2.59 12.42
CA THR A 70 5.49 3.73 12.22
C THR A 70 5.71 4.43 13.56
N ASP A 71 6.82 5.17 13.65
CA ASP A 71 7.10 6.00 14.82
C ASP A 71 6.13 7.17 14.84
N ILE A 72 5.43 7.36 15.96
CA ILE A 72 4.47 8.46 16.13
C ILE A 72 5.12 9.84 15.98
N ARG A 73 6.45 9.92 16.17
CA ARG A 73 7.20 11.17 16.04
C ARG A 73 7.67 11.44 14.61
N SER A 74 7.41 10.54 13.67
CA SER A 74 7.88 10.69 12.30
C SER A 74 7.16 11.84 11.60
N GLN A 75 7.84 12.45 10.63
CA GLN A 75 7.25 13.49 9.78
C GLN A 75 6.02 12.96 9.02
N LYS A 76 6.03 11.69 8.68
CA LYS A 76 4.90 11.02 8.04
C LYS A 76 3.62 11.14 8.88
N ILE A 77 3.71 10.99 10.20
CA ILE A 77 2.56 11.11 11.10
C ILE A 77 2.03 12.54 11.11
N VAL A 78 2.93 13.52 11.15
CA VAL A 78 2.53 14.94 11.10
C VAL A 78 1.75 15.22 9.81
N GLU A 79 2.25 14.74 8.69
CA GLU A 79 1.60 14.92 7.39
C GLU A 79 0.24 14.23 7.33
N LEU A 80 0.12 13.01 7.85
CA LEU A 80 -1.13 12.26 7.85
C LEU A 80 -2.20 12.92 8.71
N LYS A 81 -1.84 13.63 9.75
CA LYS A 81 -2.81 14.38 10.58
C LYS A 81 -3.40 15.56 9.84
N SER A 82 -2.64 16.20 8.96
CA SER A 82 -3.13 17.32 8.17
C SER A 82 -3.76 16.88 6.85
N ASN A 83 -3.27 15.79 6.27
CA ASN A 83 -3.79 15.22 5.04
C ASN A 83 -3.69 13.69 5.14
N ASN A 84 -4.81 13.04 5.30
CA ASN A 84 -4.84 11.59 5.51
C ASN A 84 -4.71 10.77 4.21
N LYS A 85 -4.51 11.43 3.08
CA LYS A 85 -4.33 10.74 1.80
C LYS A 85 -2.96 10.08 1.78
N LEU A 86 -2.94 8.82 1.38
CA LEU A 86 -1.72 8.02 1.33
C LEU A 86 -1.67 7.30 -0.01
N PHE A 87 -0.49 7.28 -0.60
CA PHE A 87 -0.24 6.56 -1.85
C PHE A 87 0.71 5.41 -1.59
N LEU A 88 0.50 4.33 -2.29
CA LEU A 88 1.30 3.13 -2.16
C LEU A 88 1.81 2.70 -3.52
N HIS A 89 3.05 2.25 -3.57
CA HIS A 89 3.66 1.72 -4.78
C HIS A 89 4.40 0.43 -4.46
N ILE A 90 4.20 -0.57 -5.31
CA ILE A 90 4.96 -1.82 -5.29
C ILE A 90 5.30 -2.18 -6.72
N TYR A 91 6.54 -2.58 -6.95
CA TYR A 91 6.96 -3.18 -8.20
C TYR A 91 7.46 -4.59 -7.94
N ASP A 92 6.82 -5.56 -8.55
CA ASP A 92 7.20 -6.96 -8.49
C ASP A 92 7.83 -7.35 -9.82
N LYS A 93 9.16 -7.38 -9.85
CA LYS A 93 9.92 -7.70 -11.03
C LYS A 93 9.70 -9.14 -11.49
N LYS A 94 9.55 -10.05 -10.55
CA LYS A 94 9.38 -11.48 -10.83
C LYS A 94 8.09 -11.73 -11.61
N ASN A 95 7.00 -11.15 -11.17
CA ASN A 95 5.68 -11.32 -11.78
C ASN A 95 5.34 -10.22 -12.78
N LYS A 96 6.25 -9.24 -12.96
CA LYS A 96 6.08 -8.09 -13.85
C LYS A 96 4.79 -7.33 -13.55
N ILE A 97 4.55 -7.07 -12.27
CA ILE A 97 3.38 -6.36 -11.79
C ILE A 97 3.82 -5.05 -11.14
N GLN A 98 3.18 -3.97 -11.49
CA GLN A 98 3.33 -2.70 -10.80
C GLN A 98 1.97 -2.31 -10.24
N ILE A 99 1.96 -1.94 -8.97
CA ILE A 99 0.75 -1.52 -8.28
C ILE A 99 0.93 -0.09 -7.81
N GLN A 100 -0.04 0.75 -8.14
CA GLN A 100 -0.21 2.06 -7.54
C GLN A 100 -1.58 2.10 -6.89
N SER A 101 -1.63 2.63 -5.69
CA SER A 101 -2.87 2.64 -4.94
C SER A 101 -2.98 3.94 -4.16
N GLU A 102 -4.19 4.42 -4.01
CA GLU A 102 -4.50 5.57 -3.18
C GLU A 102 -5.47 5.16 -2.10
N GLY A 103 -5.29 5.69 -0.92
CA GLY A 103 -6.16 5.39 0.19
C GLY A 103 -6.14 6.47 1.25
N LYS A 104 -6.92 6.23 2.28
CA LYS A 104 -6.96 7.09 3.46
C LYS A 104 -6.29 6.37 4.61
N ALA A 105 -5.44 7.09 5.32
CA ALA A 105 -4.76 6.55 6.48
C ALA A 105 -5.56 6.83 7.75
N LYS A 106 -5.59 5.85 8.64
CA LYS A 106 -6.07 6.02 10.00
C LYS A 106 -4.91 5.71 10.94
N ILE A 107 -4.74 6.56 11.95
CA ILE A 107 -3.69 6.41 12.94
C ILE A 107 -4.29 5.81 14.19
N PHE A 108 -3.74 4.67 14.59
CA PHE A 108 -4.11 3.99 15.84
C PHE A 108 -2.94 4.11 16.81
N CYS A 109 -3.23 4.55 18.01
CA CYS A 109 -2.23 4.65 19.07
C CYS A 109 -2.41 3.56 20.12
#